data_3f324b13f0a11c5c357bbf40bec0daec
#
_entry.id   3f324b13f0a11c5c357bbf40bec0daec
#
_cell.length_a   1.000
_cell.length_b   1.000
_cell.length_c   1.000
_cell.angle_alpha   90.00
_cell.angle_beta   90.00
_cell.angle_gamma   90.00
#
_symmetry.space_group_name_H-M   'P 1'
#
loop_
_entity.id
_entity.type
_entity.pdbx_description
1 polymer ?
#
loop_
_entity_poly.entity_id
_entity_poly.type
_entity_poly.pdbx_seq_one_letter_code
_entity_poly.pdbx_strand_id
1 'polypeptide(L)'
;MQVGASGWLRHGLGLYGPAPLMYNPPMLTGKQRHYLRGLAHSLRPLVQVGKDNLNEALIAAIDQALLDHELIKVKIGEHAEGDRHEMAERLGRESGSEVAQVLGNTIILYRAHPANPRIALPVAARE
;
A
#
# COMPACT_ATOMS: atom_id res chain seq x y z
N MET A 1 8.77 18.04 -3.09
CA MET A 1 8.56 17.22 -3.44
C MET A 1 8.32 16.63 -3.51
N GLN A 2 8.20 16.38 -3.01
CA GLN A 2 7.97 15.50 -3.28
C GLN A 2 7.76 14.96 -3.40
N VAL A 3 7.99 16.02 -3.13
CA VAL A 3 7.84 15.15 -3.49
C VAL A 3 7.66 14.66 -3.62
N GLY A 4 7.74 14.85 -3.13
CA GLY A 4 7.64 14.09 -3.72
C GLY A 4 7.66 13.73 -3.52
N ALA A 5 7.89 14.18 -3.48
CA ALA A 5 8.01 13.49 -3.76
C ALA A 5 7.88 13.13 -3.66
N SER A 6 7.95 13.49 -3.53
CA SER A 6 7.88 12.87 -3.79
C SER A 6 7.90 12.57 -3.58
N GLY A 7 7.98 12.70 -3.00
CA GLY A 7 8.03 12.23 -3.30
C GLY A 7 8.32 12.09 -2.76
N TRP A 8 8.31 12.63 -2.93
CA TRP A 8 8.54 12.27 -2.78
C TRP A 8 8.80 12.20 -2.92
N LEU A 9 8.84 12.69 -2.83
CA LEU A 9 8.90 12.43 -3.27
C LEU A 9 9.06 12.34 -3.17
N ARG A 10 9.35 12.45 -3.03
CA ARG A 10 9.27 12.12 -3.31
C ARG A 10 9.75 12.08 -3.30
N HIS A 11 9.79 12.42 -2.99
CA HIS A 11 9.91 12.24 -3.20
C HIS A 11 10.66 12.20 -3.16
N GLY A 12 11.07 13.30 -3.05
CA GLY A 12 11.56 13.00 -3.59
C GLY A 12 12.31 13.10 -3.42
N LEU A 13 12.59 13.54 -3.06
CA LEU A 13 13.17 13.22 -3.24
C LEU A 13 13.66 12.96 -3.06
N GLY A 14 13.72 13.51 -2.67
CA GLY A 14 13.95 12.89 -2.88
C GLY A 14 14.24 12.64 -2.19
N LEU A 15 14.46 12.95 -1.81
CA LEU A 15 14.50 12.28 -1.56
C LEU A 15 14.46 11.66 -1.29
N TYR A 16 14.40 11.91 -1.25
CA TYR A 16 14.14 10.84 -1.38
C TYR A 16 14.42 10.44 -1.67
N GLY A 17 14.56 10.73 -1.50
CA GLY A 17 14.72 10.00 -2.11
C GLY A 17 15.00 9.48 -2.19
N PRO A 18 15.23 9.44 -2.34
CA PRO A 18 15.49 8.65 -2.79
C PRO A 18 15.88 8.04 -2.54
N ALA A 19 15.83 7.70 -2.44
CA ALA A 19 16.15 6.84 -2.43
C ALA A 19 16.73 6.31 -2.63
N PRO A 20 17.05 6.33 -2.46
CA PRO A 20 17.84 5.68 -3.05
C PRO A 20 17.62 4.89 -3.83
N LEU A 21 17.57 5.18 -4.30
CA LEU A 21 17.50 4.56 -5.06
C LEU A 21 17.59 3.28 -5.28
N MET A 22 18.33 2.86 -5.35
CA MET A 22 18.53 1.50 -5.27
C MET A 22 17.89 0.86 -4.14
N TYR A 23 17.33 1.60 -3.28
CA TYR A 23 16.66 1.04 -2.13
C TYR A 23 15.39 0.35 -2.54
N ASN A 24 15.31 -0.92 -2.23
CA ASN A 24 14.08 -1.66 -2.35
C ASN A 24 13.57 -1.91 -0.95
N PRO A 25 12.36 -1.46 -0.64
CA PRO A 25 11.83 -1.78 0.69
C PRO A 25 11.80 -3.28 0.86
N PRO A 26 12.13 -3.78 2.03
CA PRO A 26 12.06 -5.21 2.26
C PRO A 26 10.66 -5.72 2.02
N MET A 27 10.56 -6.84 1.36
CA MET A 27 9.26 -7.46 1.17
C MET A 27 8.77 -7.97 2.50
N LEU A 28 7.48 -7.93 2.70
CA LEU A 28 6.89 -8.48 3.90
C LEU A 28 7.14 -9.97 3.97
N THR A 29 7.51 -10.46 5.14
CA THR A 29 7.62 -11.89 5.36
C THR A 29 6.23 -12.48 5.50
N GLY A 30 6.13 -13.80 5.41
CA GLY A 30 4.85 -14.48 5.63
C GLY A 30 4.29 -14.18 7.01
N LYS A 31 5.17 -14.13 8.02
CA LYS A 31 4.75 -13.84 9.37
C LYS A 31 4.20 -12.42 9.49
N GLN A 32 4.86 -11.48 8.83
CA GLN A 32 4.39 -10.10 8.84
C GLN A 32 3.06 -9.95 8.11
N ARG A 33 2.91 -10.64 6.98
CA ARG A 33 1.62 -10.63 6.28
C ARG A 33 0.51 -11.20 7.14
N HIS A 34 0.81 -12.29 7.82
CA HIS A 34 -0.18 -12.91 8.70
C HIS A 34 -0.62 -11.93 9.78
N TYR A 35 0.34 -11.23 10.38
CA TYR A 35 0.07 -10.26 11.41
C TYR A 35 -0.83 -9.14 10.88
N LEU A 36 -0.48 -8.61 9.68
CA LEU A 36 -1.26 -7.54 9.08
C LEU A 36 -2.67 -7.99 8.71
N ARG A 37 -2.82 -9.23 8.25
CA ARG A 37 -4.14 -9.76 7.94
C ARG A 37 -5.01 -9.79 9.19
N GLY A 38 -4.41 -10.16 10.32
CA GLY A 38 -5.13 -10.16 11.58
C GLY A 38 -5.60 -8.77 11.97
N LEU A 39 -4.72 -7.78 11.84
CA LEU A 39 -5.09 -6.40 12.13
C LEU A 39 -6.18 -5.91 11.19
N ALA A 40 -6.09 -6.30 9.92
CA ALA A 40 -7.03 -5.80 8.93
C ALA A 40 -8.41 -6.43 9.03
N HIS A 41 -8.52 -7.52 9.75
CA HIS A 41 -9.77 -8.25 9.83
C HIS A 41 -10.94 -7.37 10.26
N SER A 42 -10.71 -6.47 11.20
CA SER A 42 -11.76 -5.60 11.72
C SER A 42 -11.87 -4.27 11.00
N LEU A 43 -11.02 -4.00 10.03
CA LEU A 43 -11.05 -2.74 9.31
C LEU A 43 -12.14 -2.74 8.25
N ARG A 44 -12.63 -1.55 7.96
CA ARG A 44 -13.57 -1.37 6.85
C ARG A 44 -12.82 -0.86 5.64
N PRO A 45 -13.27 -1.20 4.43
CA PRO A 45 -12.66 -0.64 3.24
C PRO A 45 -12.78 0.87 3.22
N LEU A 46 -11.68 1.55 2.95
CA LEU A 46 -11.66 3.00 2.88
C LEU A 46 -11.70 3.52 1.45
N VAL A 47 -11.33 2.70 0.51
CA VAL A 47 -11.27 3.08 -0.89
C VAL A 47 -11.93 1.99 -1.70
N GLN A 48 -12.65 2.38 -2.74
CA GLN A 48 -13.29 1.42 -3.63
C GLN A 48 -12.86 1.68 -5.06
N VAL A 49 -12.44 0.63 -5.75
CA VAL A 49 -12.08 0.70 -7.15
C VAL A 49 -13.36 0.52 -7.96
N GLY A 50 -13.70 1.52 -8.74
CA GLY A 50 -14.91 1.48 -9.53
C GLY A 50 -14.67 1.08 -10.96
N LYS A 51 -15.66 1.39 -11.79
CA LYS A 51 -15.66 1.06 -13.19
C LYS A 51 -14.50 1.69 -13.96
N ASP A 52 -14.07 2.87 -13.53
CA ASP A 52 -12.94 3.54 -14.18
C ASP A 52 -11.60 2.96 -13.79
N ASN A 53 -11.63 1.95 -12.93
CA ASN A 53 -10.43 1.26 -12.48
C ASN A 53 -9.42 2.23 -11.87
N LEU A 54 -8.13 2.03 -12.16
CA LEU A 54 -7.09 2.80 -11.52
C LEU A 54 -6.86 4.11 -12.26
N ASN A 55 -7.06 5.21 -11.57
CA ASN A 55 -6.80 6.53 -12.12
C ASN A 55 -6.07 7.35 -11.07
N GLU A 56 -5.68 8.56 -11.45
CA GLU A 56 -4.88 9.41 -10.55
C GLU A 56 -5.61 9.74 -9.27
N ALA A 57 -6.92 9.98 -9.37
CA ALA A 57 -7.69 10.33 -8.19
C ALA A 57 -7.75 9.18 -7.21
N LEU A 58 -7.87 7.96 -7.73
CA LEU A 58 -7.90 6.78 -6.89
C LEU A 58 -6.55 6.57 -6.20
N ILE A 59 -5.47 6.71 -6.97
CA ILE A 59 -4.13 6.55 -6.39
C ILE A 59 -3.88 7.61 -5.32
N ALA A 60 -4.32 8.84 -5.54
CA ALA A 60 -4.18 9.89 -4.54
C ALA A 60 -4.97 9.56 -3.28
N ALA A 61 -6.16 9.00 -3.44
CA ALA A 61 -6.97 8.61 -2.28
C ALA A 61 -6.30 7.49 -1.49
N ILE A 62 -5.71 6.53 -2.19
CA ILE A 62 -4.99 5.45 -1.54
C ILE A 62 -3.76 5.97 -0.82
N ASP A 63 -3.04 6.88 -1.44
CA ASP A 63 -1.86 7.47 -0.83
C ASP A 63 -2.22 8.19 0.47
N GLN A 64 -3.29 8.96 0.46
CA GLN A 64 -3.72 9.67 1.65
C GLN A 64 -4.18 8.69 2.74
N ALA A 65 -4.92 7.67 2.36
CA ALA A 65 -5.38 6.68 3.32
C ALA A 65 -4.19 5.95 3.97
N LEU A 66 -3.17 5.63 3.17
CA LEU A 66 -1.99 4.97 3.71
C LEU A 66 -1.21 5.89 4.67
N LEU A 67 -1.14 7.17 4.36
CA LEU A 67 -0.51 8.12 5.27
C LEU A 67 -1.26 8.19 6.59
N ASP A 68 -2.58 8.16 6.52
CA ASP A 68 -3.40 8.29 7.73
C ASP A 68 -3.43 7.02 8.56
N HIS A 69 -3.37 5.85 7.92
CA HIS A 69 -3.66 4.59 8.61
C HIS A 69 -2.60 3.51 8.49
N GLU A 70 -1.67 3.62 7.58
CA GLU A 70 -0.63 2.64 7.30
C GLU A 70 -1.15 1.31 6.73
N LEU A 71 -2.27 0.83 7.23
CA LEU A 71 -2.87 -0.43 6.79
C LEU A 71 -4.30 -0.14 6.38
N ILE A 72 -4.64 -0.45 5.14
CA ILE A 72 -5.97 -0.17 4.63
C ILE A 72 -6.53 -1.35 3.84
N LYS A 73 -7.84 -1.38 3.73
CA LYS A 73 -8.53 -2.28 2.82
C LYS A 73 -9.04 -1.48 1.64
N VAL A 74 -8.87 -2.05 0.46
CA VAL A 74 -9.41 -1.50 -0.78
C VAL A 74 -10.41 -2.51 -1.33
N LYS A 75 -11.60 -2.07 -1.61
CA LYS A 75 -12.62 -2.94 -2.16
C LYS A 75 -12.69 -2.78 -3.66
N ILE A 76 -12.74 -3.89 -4.37
CA ILE A 76 -12.89 -3.87 -5.82
C ILE A 76 -14.38 -3.99 -6.11
N GLY A 77 -14.93 -2.99 -6.79
CA GLY A 77 -16.34 -2.99 -7.12
C GLY A 77 -16.66 -3.99 -8.22
N GLU A 78 -17.94 -4.34 -8.32
CA GLU A 78 -18.34 -5.36 -9.29
C GLU A 78 -18.12 -4.92 -10.72
N HIS A 79 -18.10 -3.63 -10.97
CA HIS A 79 -17.92 -3.14 -12.35
C HIS A 79 -16.46 -2.92 -12.73
N ALA A 80 -15.55 -3.14 -11.81
CA ALA A 80 -14.14 -3.04 -12.12
C ALA A 80 -13.73 -4.28 -12.90
N GLU A 81 -12.92 -4.09 -13.93
CA GLU A 81 -12.49 -5.18 -14.79
C GLU A 81 -11.06 -5.55 -14.52
N GLY A 82 -10.73 -6.79 -14.82
CA GLY A 82 -9.36 -7.23 -14.73
C GLY A 82 -9.13 -8.18 -13.58
N ASP A 83 -7.93 -8.74 -13.58
CA ASP A 83 -7.53 -9.69 -12.57
C ASP A 83 -7.22 -8.97 -11.26
N ARG A 84 -7.73 -9.52 -10.17
CA ARG A 84 -7.56 -8.92 -8.85
C ARG A 84 -6.11 -8.88 -8.39
N HIS A 85 -5.35 -9.90 -8.73
CA HIS A 85 -3.95 -9.95 -8.33
C HIS A 85 -3.12 -8.94 -9.10
N GLU A 86 -3.39 -8.80 -10.39
CA GLU A 86 -2.70 -7.78 -11.19
C GLU A 86 -3.03 -6.40 -10.70
N MET A 87 -4.29 -6.18 -10.37
CA MET A 87 -4.74 -4.90 -9.87
C MET A 87 -4.05 -4.57 -8.55
N ALA A 88 -3.96 -5.56 -7.67
CA ALA A 88 -3.29 -5.37 -6.39
C ALA A 88 -1.82 -5.02 -6.58
N GLU A 89 -1.13 -5.72 -7.49
CA GLU A 89 0.25 -5.41 -7.75
C GLU A 89 0.44 -4.01 -8.27
N ARG A 90 -0.47 -3.61 -9.14
CA ARG A 90 -0.40 -2.27 -9.70
C ARG A 90 -0.65 -1.20 -8.65
N LEU A 91 -1.64 -1.43 -7.79
CA LEU A 91 -1.91 -0.50 -6.69
C LEU A 91 -0.70 -0.38 -5.77
N GLY A 92 -0.07 -1.51 -5.46
CA GLY A 92 1.11 -1.49 -4.62
C GLY A 92 2.24 -0.70 -5.23
N ARG A 93 2.50 -0.93 -6.52
CA ARG A 93 3.57 -0.22 -7.21
C ARG A 93 3.31 1.27 -7.25
N GLU A 94 2.10 1.66 -7.62
CA GLU A 94 1.81 3.07 -7.83
C GLU A 94 1.68 3.85 -6.54
N SER A 95 1.32 3.19 -5.45
CA SER A 95 1.22 3.84 -4.15
C SER A 95 2.45 3.64 -3.28
N GLY A 96 3.41 2.85 -3.75
CA GLY A 96 4.59 2.56 -2.94
C GLY A 96 4.28 1.73 -1.71
N SER A 97 3.26 0.89 -1.80
CA SER A 97 2.84 0.06 -0.68
C SER A 97 3.07 -1.41 -0.99
N GLU A 98 2.88 -2.25 0.02
CA GLU A 98 2.99 -3.69 -0.15
C GLU A 98 1.62 -4.32 -0.02
N VAL A 99 1.39 -5.35 -0.82
CA VAL A 99 0.14 -6.08 -0.78
C VAL A 99 0.25 -7.14 0.30
N ALA A 100 -0.55 -7.00 1.35
CA ALA A 100 -0.55 -7.98 2.42
C ALA A 100 -1.44 -9.17 2.08
N GLN A 101 -2.52 -8.92 1.34
CA GLN A 101 -3.43 -10.01 0.97
C GLN A 101 -4.37 -9.56 -0.13
N VAL A 102 -4.74 -10.51 -1.00
CA VAL A 102 -5.85 -10.34 -1.92
C VAL A 102 -6.85 -11.43 -1.58
N LEU A 103 -8.03 -11.05 -1.17
CA LEU A 103 -9.04 -12.00 -0.76
C LEU A 103 -10.37 -11.61 -1.41
N GLY A 104 -10.77 -12.39 -2.41
CA GLY A 104 -11.98 -12.06 -3.15
C GLY A 104 -11.86 -10.69 -3.78
N ASN A 105 -12.78 -9.81 -3.45
CA ASN A 105 -12.78 -8.44 -3.98
C ASN A 105 -12.14 -7.44 -3.03
N THR A 106 -11.33 -7.91 -2.10
CA THR A 106 -10.69 -7.05 -1.12
C THR A 106 -9.18 -7.17 -1.23
N ILE A 107 -8.51 -6.03 -1.23
CA ILE A 107 -7.05 -5.96 -1.25
C ILE A 107 -6.61 -5.26 0.02
N ILE A 108 -5.62 -5.83 0.72
CA ILE A 108 -5.07 -5.23 1.91
C ILE A 108 -3.70 -4.68 1.57
N LEU A 109 -3.53 -3.37 1.77
CA LEU A 109 -2.29 -2.69 1.47
C LEU A 109 -1.67 -2.15 2.75
N TYR A 110 -0.35 -2.18 2.81
CA TYR A 110 0.40 -1.69 3.95
C TYR A 110 1.57 -0.81 3.49
N ARG A 111 1.74 0.31 4.17
CA ARG A 111 2.91 1.17 3.96
C ARG A 111 3.20 1.88 5.28
N ALA A 112 4.40 1.68 5.82
CA ALA A 112 4.79 2.34 7.07
C ALA A 112 4.80 3.85 6.87
N HIS A 113 4.37 4.59 7.87
CA HIS A 113 4.43 6.05 7.81
C HIS A 113 5.90 6.44 7.77
N PRO A 114 6.28 7.32 6.83
CA PRO A 114 7.71 7.63 6.66
C PRO A 114 8.36 8.32 7.85
N ALA A 115 7.58 9.06 8.62
CA ALA A 115 8.14 9.79 9.76
C ALA A 115 7.78 9.19 11.10
N ASN A 116 6.66 8.49 11.18
CA ASN A 116 6.17 8.03 12.48
C ASN A 116 5.38 6.73 12.35
N PRO A 117 6.08 5.61 12.12
CA PRO A 117 5.39 4.33 11.98
C PRO A 117 4.67 3.97 13.28
N ARG A 118 3.41 3.57 13.15
CA ARG A 118 2.58 3.22 14.30
C ARG A 118 2.33 1.74 14.44
N ILE A 119 2.35 1.01 13.33
CA ILE A 119 2.14 -0.43 13.39
C ILE A 119 3.48 -1.09 13.64
N ALA A 120 3.58 -1.80 14.76
CA ALA A 120 4.80 -2.52 15.09
C ALA A 120 4.73 -3.91 14.48
N LEU A 121 5.42 -4.10 13.36
CA LEU A 121 5.45 -5.40 12.72
C LEU A 121 6.31 -6.38 13.50
N PRO A 122 5.98 -7.67 13.47
CA PRO A 122 6.89 -8.67 14.02
C PRO A 122 8.23 -8.56 13.32
N VAL A 123 9.29 -8.79 14.07
CA VAL A 123 10.62 -8.74 13.50
C VAL A 123 10.70 -9.80 12.41
N ALA A 124 11.24 -9.40 11.24
CA ALA A 124 11.44 -10.34 10.17
C ALA A 124 12.45 -11.38 10.64
N ALA A 125 12.01 -12.62 10.69
CA ALA A 125 12.88 -13.66 11.17
C ALA A 125 14.05 -13.82 10.22
N ARG A 126 15.21 -14.03 10.81
CA ARG A 126 16.33 -14.34 10.01
C ARG A 126 16.25 -15.81 9.76
N GLU A 127 15.79 -16.18 8.66
CA GLU A 127 15.58 -17.60 8.39
C GLU A 127 16.74 -18.20 7.72
#